data_ec396f1c44d50cbb47e7ad9eff09d190
#
_entry.id   ec396f1c44d50cbb47e7ad9eff09d190
#
_cell.length_a   1.000
_cell.length_b   1.000
_cell.length_c   1.000
_cell.angle_alpha   90.00
_cell.angle_beta   90.00
_cell.angle_gamma   90.00
#
_symmetry.space_group_name_H-M   'P 1'
#
loop_
_entity.id
_entity.type
_entity.pdbx_description
1 polymer ?
#
loop_
_entity_poly.entity_id
_entity_poly.type
_entity_poly.pdbx_seq_one_letter_code
_entity_poly.pdbx_strand_id
1 'polypeptide(L)'
;VTTLVHAQRLVGLLDDESGEGWIEIDGERIADAGRGAPSRTPDVVLDEGILAPGLIDAQINGAFSVDFADADADEVRDVAVRMLSTGVTAMVPTFITATVDQLVEQVTRYEGARETSNAVGVATRLLPAHVEGPFLSPRRRGAHREALLVDPTPERIAPLLELHDAISYVTMAPERDGALQAIADFVAAGIRVAVGHSDATDDQVRAAADAGATLVTHLYNAQSPFHHRAPGVVGAALTDPRLTVGVIVDGHHVEPAAVRLAFAAAAGRVMLVTDAVAALGMPPGVYELGGDQLEVIAGSPPLRADGTIAGADEPLDANLGHAVDSGIALVDAIRAATRTPADALGLTDLGRLEPGARADLVLLGDDLRARVTWLGGARVWSDDTIHEGPDATVASGQL
;
A
#
# COMPACT_ATOMS: atom_id res chain seq x y z
N VAL A 1 -1.98 -23.68 21.57
CA VAL A 1 -3.42 -23.99 21.43
C VAL A 1 -3.85 -23.44 20.08
N THR A 2 -4.35 -24.31 19.21
CA THR A 2 -4.85 -23.89 17.90
C THR A 2 -6.25 -23.34 18.04
N THR A 3 -6.54 -22.23 17.35
CA THR A 3 -7.88 -21.63 17.25
C THR A 3 -8.45 -21.85 15.85
N LEU A 4 -9.64 -22.42 15.76
CA LEU A 4 -10.36 -22.63 14.52
C LEU A 4 -11.42 -21.54 14.33
N VAL A 5 -11.24 -20.72 13.30
CA VAL A 5 -12.16 -19.65 12.90
C VAL A 5 -12.95 -20.10 11.69
N HIS A 6 -14.27 -19.99 11.73
CA HIS A 6 -15.18 -20.22 10.61
C HIS A 6 -15.85 -18.91 10.22
N ALA A 7 -15.90 -18.61 8.93
CA ALA A 7 -16.53 -17.42 8.40
C ALA A 7 -17.49 -17.76 7.26
N GLN A 8 -18.68 -17.14 7.26
CA GLN A 8 -19.67 -17.30 6.18
C GLN A 8 -19.18 -16.69 4.86
N ARG A 9 -18.31 -15.67 4.95
CA ARG A 9 -17.68 -15.03 3.78
C ARG A 9 -16.19 -14.87 4.06
N LEU A 10 -15.39 -15.67 3.38
CA LEU A 10 -13.94 -15.67 3.47
C LEU A 10 -13.35 -15.42 2.08
N VAL A 11 -12.39 -14.50 1.98
CA VAL A 11 -11.64 -14.17 0.77
C VAL A 11 -10.14 -14.23 1.07
N GLY A 12 -9.33 -14.65 0.09
CA GLY A 12 -7.87 -14.68 0.23
C GLY A 12 -7.25 -16.05 0.38
N LEU A 13 -8.05 -17.13 0.19
CA LEU A 13 -7.52 -18.46 -0.07
C LEU A 13 -6.93 -18.55 -1.49
N LEU A 14 -6.21 -19.64 -1.77
CA LEU A 14 -5.55 -19.87 -3.07
C LEU A 14 -6.49 -19.97 -4.27
N ASP A 15 -7.77 -20.26 -4.03
CA ASP A 15 -8.77 -20.42 -5.10
C ASP A 15 -9.30 -19.10 -5.67
N ASP A 16 -8.92 -17.95 -5.06
CA ASP A 16 -9.39 -16.62 -5.44
C ASP A 16 -10.93 -16.51 -5.52
N GLU A 17 -11.65 -17.21 -4.63
CA GLU A 17 -13.10 -17.18 -4.51
C GLU A 17 -13.56 -16.46 -3.23
N SER A 18 -14.83 -16.08 -3.19
CA SER A 18 -15.51 -15.60 -1.98
C SER A 18 -16.57 -16.62 -1.57
N GLY A 19 -16.60 -17.01 -0.30
CA GLY A 19 -17.62 -17.92 0.20
C GLY A 19 -17.28 -18.44 1.58
N GLU A 20 -18.12 -19.36 2.07
CA GLU A 20 -17.91 -20.03 3.35
C GLU A 20 -16.55 -20.70 3.42
N GLY A 21 -15.86 -20.54 4.54
CA GLY A 21 -14.53 -21.10 4.74
C GLY A 21 -14.05 -21.00 6.18
N TRP A 22 -12.91 -21.59 6.45
CA TRP A 22 -12.30 -21.64 7.77
C TRP A 22 -10.78 -21.50 7.70
N ILE A 23 -10.21 -21.01 8.80
CA ILE A 23 -8.77 -20.98 9.04
C ILE A 23 -8.48 -21.56 10.43
N GLU A 24 -7.39 -22.30 10.55
CA GLU A 24 -6.85 -22.77 11.83
C GLU A 24 -5.57 -22.00 12.13
N ILE A 25 -5.51 -21.36 13.28
CA ILE A 25 -4.39 -20.52 13.71
C ILE A 25 -3.63 -21.23 14.82
N ASP A 26 -2.30 -21.37 14.68
CA ASP A 26 -1.40 -21.85 15.71
C ASP A 26 -0.33 -20.79 16.02
N GLY A 27 -0.40 -20.23 17.23
CA GLY A 27 0.40 -19.06 17.60
C GLY A 27 0.11 -17.88 16.66
N GLU A 28 1.14 -17.37 15.98
CA GLU A 28 1.00 -16.21 15.09
C GLU A 28 0.74 -16.58 13.62
N ARG A 29 0.56 -17.87 13.29
CA ARG A 29 0.50 -18.33 11.92
C ARG A 29 -0.74 -19.17 11.62
N ILE A 30 -1.13 -19.16 10.37
CA ILE A 30 -2.17 -20.04 9.83
C ILE A 30 -1.55 -21.43 9.71
N ALA A 31 -2.13 -22.41 10.44
CA ALA A 31 -1.71 -23.80 10.40
C ALA A 31 -2.39 -24.55 9.25
N ASP A 32 -3.68 -24.25 9.00
CA ASP A 32 -4.47 -24.84 7.92
C ASP A 32 -5.63 -23.90 7.53
N ALA A 33 -6.18 -24.07 6.34
CA ALA A 33 -7.30 -23.28 5.85
C ALA A 33 -8.08 -24.04 4.76
N GLY A 34 -9.38 -23.78 4.64
CA GLY A 34 -10.19 -24.45 3.63
C GLY A 34 -11.57 -23.83 3.39
N ARG A 35 -12.26 -24.34 2.38
CA ARG A 35 -13.62 -23.97 2.01
C ARG A 35 -14.68 -24.81 2.70
N GLY A 36 -15.88 -24.24 2.84
CA GLY A 36 -17.03 -24.84 3.46
C GLY A 36 -16.91 -24.95 4.98
N ALA A 37 -17.73 -25.81 5.58
CA ALA A 37 -17.73 -26.03 7.02
C ALA A 37 -16.49 -26.82 7.48
N PRO A 38 -15.86 -26.45 8.61
CA PRO A 38 -14.73 -27.18 9.16
C PRO A 38 -15.15 -28.57 9.70
N SER A 39 -14.16 -29.46 9.80
CA SER A 39 -14.41 -30.86 10.26
C SER A 39 -14.65 -30.99 11.77
N ARG A 40 -14.29 -29.99 12.58
CA ARG A 40 -14.55 -29.89 14.02
C ARG A 40 -15.36 -28.63 14.35
N THR A 41 -15.95 -28.57 15.53
CA THR A 41 -16.63 -27.35 15.99
C THR A 41 -15.63 -26.19 16.02
N PRO A 42 -15.93 -25.07 15.35
CA PRO A 42 -15.06 -23.89 15.40
C PRO A 42 -15.07 -23.27 16.80
N ASP A 43 -13.92 -22.68 17.15
CA ASP A 43 -13.78 -21.93 18.39
C ASP A 43 -14.36 -20.50 18.24
N VAL A 44 -14.34 -19.98 17.00
CA VAL A 44 -14.89 -18.66 16.62
C VAL A 44 -15.74 -18.80 15.36
N VAL A 45 -16.93 -18.22 15.34
CA VAL A 45 -17.81 -18.15 14.18
C VAL A 45 -18.06 -16.69 13.82
N LEU A 46 -17.82 -16.35 12.57
CA LEU A 46 -18.06 -15.03 11.99
C LEU A 46 -19.23 -15.16 10.99
N ASP A 47 -20.43 -14.88 11.48
CA ASP A 47 -21.68 -14.99 10.68
C ASP A 47 -21.90 -13.79 9.78
N GLU A 48 -21.32 -12.64 10.12
CA GLU A 48 -21.45 -11.38 9.39
C GLU A 48 -20.07 -10.87 8.94
N GLY A 49 -20.06 -10.01 7.91
CA GLY A 49 -18.85 -9.43 7.36
C GLY A 49 -18.06 -10.38 6.45
N ILE A 50 -16.87 -9.93 6.06
CA ILE A 50 -15.94 -10.63 5.17
C ILE A 50 -14.61 -10.79 5.89
N LEU A 51 -14.23 -12.02 6.18
CA LEU A 51 -12.89 -12.31 6.69
C LEU A 51 -11.90 -12.31 5.52
N ALA A 52 -10.85 -11.50 5.62
CA ALA A 52 -9.81 -11.36 4.60
C ALA A 52 -8.41 -11.29 5.25
N PRO A 53 -7.32 -11.48 4.47
CA PRO A 53 -5.99 -11.08 4.93
C PRO A 53 -5.97 -9.62 5.32
N GLY A 54 -5.14 -9.25 6.28
CA GLY A 54 -4.91 -7.85 6.62
C GLY A 54 -4.44 -7.04 5.42
N LEU A 55 -4.94 -5.82 5.28
CA LEU A 55 -4.64 -4.92 4.17
C LEU A 55 -3.17 -4.46 4.22
N ILE A 56 -2.58 -4.24 3.04
CA ILE A 56 -1.20 -3.77 2.87
C ILE A 56 -1.21 -2.48 2.07
N ASP A 57 -0.86 -1.36 2.69
CA ASP A 57 -0.72 -0.08 1.99
C ASP A 57 0.74 0.12 1.57
N ALA A 58 0.99 0.00 0.27
CA ALA A 58 2.34 0.05 -0.26
C ALA A 58 2.87 1.46 -0.54
N GLN A 59 2.04 2.50 -0.36
CA GLN A 59 2.43 3.91 -0.55
C GLN A 59 1.57 4.81 0.34
N ILE A 60 2.18 5.39 1.39
CA ILE A 60 1.54 6.31 2.32
C ILE A 60 2.55 7.33 2.84
N ASN A 61 2.28 8.63 2.67
CA ASN A 61 3.19 9.72 3.08
C ASN A 61 2.98 10.14 4.53
N GLY A 62 1.77 9.95 5.05
CA GLY A 62 1.40 10.33 6.41
C GLY A 62 -0.05 10.01 6.71
N ALA A 63 -0.44 10.20 7.97
CA ALA A 63 -1.82 10.07 8.44
C ALA A 63 -1.97 10.78 9.79
N PHE A 64 -3.20 11.10 10.16
CA PHE A 64 -3.53 11.58 11.50
C PHE A 64 -2.74 12.80 11.96
N SER A 65 -2.52 13.74 11.03
CA SER A 65 -1.74 14.97 11.22
C SER A 65 -0.22 14.80 11.27
N VAL A 66 0.29 13.60 10.95
CA VAL A 66 1.72 13.28 10.93
C VAL A 66 2.18 13.09 9.49
N ASP A 67 3.24 13.81 9.08
CA ASP A 67 4.00 13.56 7.85
C ASP A 67 5.24 12.73 8.21
N PHE A 68 5.45 11.57 7.60
CA PHE A 68 6.59 10.71 7.90
C PHE A 68 7.94 11.37 7.61
N ALA A 69 7.98 12.36 6.71
CA ALA A 69 9.20 13.09 6.38
C ALA A 69 9.82 13.80 7.60
N ASP A 70 8.99 14.23 8.56
CA ASP A 70 9.43 14.99 9.73
C ASP A 70 9.14 14.27 11.07
N ALA A 71 8.38 13.18 11.03
CA ALA A 71 7.93 12.45 12.21
C ALA A 71 9.06 11.91 13.09
N ASP A 72 8.88 11.99 14.38
CA ASP A 72 9.70 11.27 15.35
C ASP A 72 9.23 9.82 15.59
N ALA A 73 9.96 9.06 16.41
CA ALA A 73 9.67 7.65 16.62
C ALA A 73 8.32 7.39 17.33
N ASP A 74 7.89 8.30 18.21
CA ASP A 74 6.62 8.17 18.92
C ASP A 74 5.45 8.50 17.99
N GLU A 75 5.60 9.50 17.13
CA GLU A 75 4.62 9.88 16.09
C GLU A 75 4.46 8.75 15.05
N VAL A 76 5.55 8.19 14.56
CA VAL A 76 5.52 7.03 13.64
C VAL A 76 4.77 5.85 14.26
N ARG A 77 5.03 5.57 15.54
CA ARG A 77 4.35 4.50 16.27
C ARG A 77 2.86 4.80 16.47
N ASP A 78 2.49 6.04 16.82
CA ASP A 78 1.09 6.43 17.00
C ASP A 78 0.30 6.24 15.70
N VAL A 79 0.85 6.67 14.56
CA VAL A 79 0.26 6.40 13.24
C VAL A 79 0.10 4.90 13.02
N ALA A 80 1.15 4.09 13.27
CA ALA A 80 1.10 2.65 13.06
C ALA A 80 0.02 1.95 13.92
N VAL A 81 -0.20 2.40 15.15
CA VAL A 81 -1.28 1.91 16.02
C VAL A 81 -2.65 2.33 15.47
N ARG A 82 -2.82 3.58 15.09
CA ARG A 82 -4.10 4.10 14.60
C ARG A 82 -4.50 3.54 13.24
N MET A 83 -3.55 3.19 12.38
CA MET A 83 -3.81 2.54 11.09
C MET A 83 -4.51 1.18 11.22
N LEU A 84 -4.42 0.51 12.36
CA LEU A 84 -5.18 -0.72 12.62
C LEU A 84 -6.69 -0.54 12.50
N SER A 85 -7.20 0.68 12.73
CA SER A 85 -8.62 1.02 12.58
C SER A 85 -9.11 1.00 11.12
N THR A 86 -8.20 0.95 10.16
CA THR A 86 -8.48 0.89 8.73
C THR A 86 -8.25 -0.50 8.13
N GLY A 87 -7.98 -1.51 8.99
CA GLY A 87 -7.67 -2.87 8.55
C GLY A 87 -6.26 -3.05 7.95
N VAL A 88 -5.45 -2.00 7.91
CA VAL A 88 -4.08 -2.06 7.41
C VAL A 88 -3.18 -2.71 8.45
N THR A 89 -2.61 -3.86 8.11
CA THR A 89 -1.72 -4.65 8.98
C THR A 89 -0.24 -4.50 8.60
N ALA A 90 0.04 -3.99 7.40
CA ALA A 90 1.39 -3.63 6.97
C ALA A 90 1.34 -2.39 6.07
N MET A 91 2.34 -1.50 6.15
CA MET A 91 2.43 -0.32 5.31
C MET A 91 3.86 0.07 4.97
N VAL A 92 4.03 0.77 3.85
CA VAL A 92 5.30 1.31 3.36
C VAL A 92 5.26 2.84 3.45
N PRO A 93 5.83 3.44 4.49
CA PRO A 93 5.98 4.90 4.56
C PRO A 93 6.78 5.43 3.39
N THR A 94 6.28 6.54 2.83
CA THR A 94 6.78 7.17 1.61
C THR A 94 7.43 8.51 1.92
N PHE A 95 8.60 8.73 1.35
CA PHE A 95 9.37 9.98 1.45
C PHE A 95 9.44 10.60 0.06
N ILE A 96 8.74 11.72 -0.11
CA ILE A 96 8.71 12.44 -1.39
C ILE A 96 10.02 13.20 -1.63
N THR A 97 10.17 13.74 -2.83
CA THR A 97 11.35 14.49 -3.28
C THR A 97 11.85 15.50 -2.24
N ALA A 98 13.08 15.27 -1.79
CA ALA A 98 13.92 16.16 -1.01
C ALA A 98 15.34 16.15 -1.60
N THR A 99 16.31 16.84 -1.00
CA THR A 99 17.72 16.60 -1.37
C THR A 99 18.13 15.18 -0.98
N VAL A 100 19.12 14.59 -1.68
CA VAL A 100 19.58 13.24 -1.36
C VAL A 100 20.01 13.12 0.10
N ASP A 101 20.72 14.13 0.62
CA ASP A 101 21.18 14.16 2.02
C ASP A 101 19.98 14.15 3.00
N GLN A 102 18.93 14.93 2.71
CA GLN A 102 17.69 14.91 3.51
C GLN A 102 16.98 13.58 3.44
N LEU A 103 16.89 12.94 2.27
CA LEU A 103 16.29 11.61 2.13
C LEU A 103 17.04 10.56 2.93
N VAL A 104 18.37 10.59 2.90
CA VAL A 104 19.23 9.71 3.72
C VAL A 104 18.94 9.92 5.21
N GLU A 105 18.83 11.17 5.66
CA GLU A 105 18.52 11.50 7.05
C GLU A 105 17.11 11.01 7.45
N GLN A 106 16.10 11.29 6.61
CA GLN A 106 14.71 10.88 6.83
C GLN A 106 14.56 9.35 6.91
N VAL A 107 15.12 8.62 5.94
CA VAL A 107 15.06 7.15 5.90
C VAL A 107 15.82 6.54 7.08
N THR A 108 16.98 7.08 7.46
CA THR A 108 17.75 6.60 8.62
C THR A 108 16.98 6.81 9.93
N ARG A 109 16.35 7.97 10.10
CA ARG A 109 15.51 8.27 11.28
C ARG A 109 14.31 7.33 11.34
N TYR A 110 13.62 7.17 10.21
CA TYR A 110 12.48 6.25 10.10
C TYR A 110 12.86 4.79 10.40
N GLU A 111 14.02 4.32 9.92
CA GLU A 111 14.48 2.96 10.17
C GLU A 111 14.61 2.65 11.67
N GLY A 112 15.18 3.57 12.45
CA GLY A 112 15.23 3.45 13.92
C GLY A 112 13.84 3.40 14.57
N ALA A 113 12.88 4.18 14.06
CA ALA A 113 11.49 4.15 14.51
C ALA A 113 10.80 2.84 14.12
N ARG A 114 11.03 2.34 12.90
CA ARG A 114 10.49 1.08 12.37
C ARG A 114 10.91 -0.12 13.21
N GLU A 115 12.20 -0.25 13.49
CA GLU A 115 12.73 -1.34 14.33
C GLU A 115 12.09 -1.35 15.72
N THR A 116 12.01 -0.17 16.35
CA THR A 116 11.43 -0.01 17.69
C THR A 116 9.94 -0.34 17.70
N SER A 117 9.17 0.19 16.74
CA SER A 117 7.72 -0.03 16.65
C SER A 117 7.40 -1.50 16.37
N ASN A 118 8.08 -2.13 15.41
CA ASN A 118 7.85 -3.53 15.07
C ASN A 118 8.20 -4.49 16.23
N ALA A 119 9.16 -4.12 17.08
CA ALA A 119 9.53 -4.93 18.25
C ALA A 119 8.42 -4.96 19.33
N VAL A 120 7.55 -3.97 19.40
CA VAL A 120 6.43 -3.91 20.37
C VAL A 120 5.27 -4.82 19.95
N GLY A 121 5.06 -5.07 18.67
CA GLY A 121 4.13 -6.07 18.13
C GLY A 121 2.63 -5.73 18.19
N VAL A 122 2.23 -4.53 18.58
CA VAL A 122 0.82 -4.10 18.72
C VAL A 122 0.54 -2.89 17.82
N ALA A 123 1.11 -2.89 16.62
CA ALA A 123 0.96 -1.82 15.65
C ALA A 123 1.00 -2.41 14.24
N THR A 124 0.41 -1.71 13.26
CA THR A 124 0.62 -2.00 11.83
C THR A 124 2.10 -2.19 11.56
N ARG A 125 2.48 -3.26 10.88
CA ARG A 125 3.87 -3.57 10.54
C ARG A 125 4.42 -2.49 9.63
N LEU A 126 5.43 -1.80 10.08
CA LEU A 126 6.19 -0.86 9.29
C LEU A 126 7.18 -1.62 8.41
N LEU A 127 7.06 -1.44 7.09
CA LEU A 127 7.96 -2.01 6.08
C LEU A 127 9.10 -1.02 5.78
N PRO A 128 10.21 -1.44 5.16
CA PRO A 128 11.23 -0.51 4.69
C PRO A 128 10.63 0.55 3.77
N ALA A 129 11.20 1.75 3.76
CA ALA A 129 10.67 2.95 3.13
C ALA A 129 10.46 2.86 1.61
N HIS A 130 9.53 3.62 1.09
CA HIS A 130 9.49 4.04 -0.31
C HIS A 130 10.12 5.42 -0.45
N VAL A 131 11.02 5.59 -1.41
CA VAL A 131 11.63 6.88 -1.76
C VAL A 131 11.07 7.33 -3.10
N GLU A 132 10.24 8.37 -3.11
CA GLU A 132 9.59 8.90 -4.29
C GLU A 132 10.33 10.12 -4.84
N GLY A 133 11.23 9.87 -5.78
CA GLY A 133 12.16 10.88 -6.31
C GLY A 133 13.50 10.88 -5.55
N PRO A 134 14.36 11.90 -5.79
CA PRO A 134 14.19 13.11 -6.60
C PRO A 134 14.45 12.91 -8.12
N PHE A 135 14.56 11.69 -8.59
CA PHE A 135 14.94 11.33 -9.97
C PHE A 135 13.74 11.34 -10.94
N LEU A 136 12.87 12.35 -10.82
CA LEU A 136 11.59 12.45 -11.51
C LEU A 136 11.66 13.40 -12.70
N SER A 137 10.67 13.30 -13.59
CA SER A 137 10.54 14.20 -14.76
C SER A 137 10.00 15.57 -14.33
N PRO A 138 10.70 16.69 -14.66
CA PRO A 138 10.15 18.02 -14.42
C PRO A 138 8.80 18.27 -15.11
N ARG A 139 8.56 17.60 -16.25
CA ARG A 139 7.29 17.69 -16.98
C ARG A 139 6.13 16.99 -16.29
N ARG A 140 6.42 16.03 -15.41
CA ARG A 140 5.46 15.20 -14.69
C ARG A 140 5.69 15.26 -13.19
N ARG A 141 6.15 16.39 -12.69
CA ARG A 141 6.53 16.58 -11.29
C ARG A 141 5.35 16.44 -10.31
N GLY A 142 4.10 16.64 -10.75
CA GLY A 142 2.96 16.63 -9.84
C GLY A 142 3.17 17.61 -8.67
N ALA A 143 3.03 17.14 -7.44
CA ALA A 143 3.25 17.91 -6.22
C ALA A 143 4.73 18.09 -5.84
N HIS A 144 5.68 17.43 -6.52
CA HIS A 144 7.11 17.54 -6.17
C HIS A 144 7.69 18.90 -6.54
N ARG A 145 8.64 19.40 -5.73
CA ARG A 145 9.34 20.67 -5.94
C ARG A 145 10.33 20.53 -7.10
N GLU A 146 10.07 21.23 -8.22
CA GLU A 146 10.90 21.14 -9.42
C GLU A 146 12.39 21.44 -9.18
N ALA A 147 12.68 22.40 -8.30
CA ALA A 147 14.06 22.81 -7.96
C ALA A 147 14.89 21.69 -7.31
N LEU A 148 14.27 20.64 -6.78
CA LEU A 148 14.93 19.51 -6.14
C LEU A 148 15.08 18.31 -7.07
N LEU A 149 14.48 18.34 -8.27
CA LEU A 149 14.55 17.24 -9.22
C LEU A 149 15.93 17.19 -9.89
N VAL A 150 16.57 16.04 -9.83
CA VAL A 150 17.94 15.83 -10.33
C VAL A 150 18.04 14.53 -11.13
N ASP A 151 19.11 14.41 -11.93
CA ASP A 151 19.43 13.15 -12.60
C ASP A 151 20.09 12.16 -11.63
N PRO A 152 19.83 10.85 -11.79
CA PRO A 152 20.38 9.79 -10.92
C PRO A 152 21.83 9.46 -11.32
N THR A 153 22.76 10.38 -11.00
CA THR A 153 24.19 10.10 -11.20
C THR A 153 24.71 9.10 -10.15
N PRO A 154 25.80 8.37 -10.43
CA PRO A 154 26.37 7.43 -9.46
C PRO A 154 26.63 8.05 -8.07
N GLU A 155 27.07 9.31 -8.02
CA GLU A 155 27.36 10.02 -6.77
C GLU A 155 26.08 10.31 -5.97
N ARG A 156 24.95 10.52 -6.67
CA ARG A 156 23.66 10.81 -6.03
C ARG A 156 22.92 9.56 -5.56
N ILE A 157 23.07 8.45 -6.28
CA ILE A 157 22.41 7.20 -5.87
C ILE A 157 23.21 6.45 -4.80
N ALA A 158 24.54 6.62 -4.74
CA ALA A 158 25.39 5.88 -3.82
C ALA A 158 24.94 5.95 -2.34
N PRO A 159 24.58 7.12 -1.77
CA PRO A 159 24.11 7.19 -0.39
C PRO A 159 22.78 6.43 -0.15
N LEU A 160 21.89 6.36 -1.14
CA LEU A 160 20.64 5.60 -1.05
C LEU A 160 20.89 4.10 -1.18
N LEU A 161 21.87 3.68 -1.98
CA LEU A 161 22.29 2.28 -2.09
C LEU A 161 22.87 1.74 -0.78
N GLU A 162 23.50 2.57 0.04
CA GLU A 162 23.99 2.19 1.38
C GLU A 162 22.83 1.89 2.35
N LEU A 163 21.62 2.39 2.08
CA LEU A 163 20.41 2.15 2.87
C LEU A 163 19.53 1.02 2.31
N HIS A 164 20.08 0.08 1.57
CA HIS A 164 19.32 -0.95 0.84
C HIS A 164 18.39 -1.80 1.72
N ASP A 165 18.72 -2.03 2.99
CA ASP A 165 17.85 -2.76 3.94
C ASP A 165 16.69 -1.90 4.49
N ALA A 166 16.84 -0.57 4.42
CA ALA A 166 15.85 0.40 4.89
C ALA A 166 14.93 0.91 3.78
N ILE A 167 15.19 0.56 2.51
CA ILE A 167 14.41 1.01 1.34
C ILE A 167 13.78 -0.19 0.63
N SER A 168 12.44 -0.26 0.59
CA SER A 168 11.69 -1.27 -0.17
C SER A 168 11.78 -1.04 -1.67
N TYR A 169 11.57 0.22 -2.09
CA TYR A 169 11.61 0.60 -3.48
C TYR A 169 11.81 2.11 -3.68
N VAL A 170 12.27 2.47 -4.87
CA VAL A 170 12.47 3.86 -5.32
C VAL A 170 11.60 4.12 -6.53
N THR A 171 10.90 5.27 -6.56
CA THR A 171 10.20 5.76 -7.75
C THR A 171 11.09 6.71 -8.53
N MET A 172 11.23 6.46 -9.85
CA MET A 172 12.01 7.30 -10.74
C MET A 172 11.49 7.31 -12.19
N ALA A 173 11.86 8.35 -12.92
CA ALA A 173 11.51 8.53 -14.32
C ALA A 173 12.62 7.95 -15.22
N PRO A 174 12.32 6.93 -16.03
CA PRO A 174 13.33 6.21 -16.82
C PRO A 174 13.91 7.04 -17.98
N GLU A 175 13.28 8.13 -18.36
CA GLU A 175 13.78 9.05 -19.38
C GLU A 175 14.87 10.03 -18.87
N ARG A 176 15.14 10.04 -17.54
CA ARG A 176 16.20 10.87 -16.98
C ARG A 176 17.58 10.36 -17.39
N ASP A 177 18.53 11.27 -17.55
CA ASP A 177 19.90 10.91 -17.92
C ASP A 177 20.53 9.99 -16.86
N GLY A 178 21.03 8.83 -17.28
CA GLY A 178 21.61 7.81 -16.39
C GLY A 178 20.58 6.87 -15.72
N ALA A 179 19.27 7.07 -15.92
CA ALA A 179 18.23 6.33 -15.20
C ALA A 179 18.30 4.83 -15.39
N LEU A 180 18.54 4.32 -16.60
CA LEU A 180 18.59 2.87 -16.84
C LEU A 180 19.74 2.20 -16.08
N GLN A 181 20.90 2.85 -15.96
CA GLN A 181 21.98 2.34 -15.14
C GLN A 181 21.65 2.40 -13.66
N ALA A 182 21.04 3.51 -13.19
CA ALA A 182 20.61 3.64 -11.80
C ALA A 182 19.56 2.59 -11.41
N ILE A 183 18.61 2.27 -12.32
CA ILE A 183 17.65 1.18 -12.11
C ILE A 183 18.39 -0.14 -11.89
N ALA A 184 19.35 -0.47 -12.75
CA ALA A 184 20.12 -1.69 -12.62
C ALA A 184 20.93 -1.75 -11.30
N ASP A 185 21.49 -0.62 -10.87
CA ASP A 185 22.27 -0.50 -9.63
C ASP A 185 21.37 -0.67 -8.39
N PHE A 186 20.19 -0.03 -8.35
CA PHE A 186 19.21 -0.24 -7.27
C PHE A 186 18.76 -1.70 -7.19
N VAL A 187 18.41 -2.29 -8.33
CA VAL A 187 17.98 -3.70 -8.40
C VAL A 187 19.09 -4.64 -7.95
N ALA A 188 20.34 -4.39 -8.34
CA ALA A 188 21.49 -5.16 -7.90
C ALA A 188 21.74 -5.07 -6.39
N ALA A 189 21.38 -3.95 -5.76
CA ALA A 189 21.40 -3.75 -4.32
C ALA A 189 20.19 -4.38 -3.59
N GLY A 190 19.21 -4.96 -4.32
CA GLY A 190 18.00 -5.52 -3.74
C GLY A 190 16.85 -4.54 -3.54
N ILE A 191 17.02 -3.28 -3.94
CA ILE A 191 15.98 -2.26 -3.92
C ILE A 191 15.13 -2.39 -5.18
N ARG A 192 13.80 -2.46 -5.05
CA ARG A 192 12.89 -2.46 -6.20
C ARG A 192 12.80 -1.09 -6.82
N VAL A 193 12.44 -1.05 -8.10
CA VAL A 193 12.25 0.23 -8.79
C VAL A 193 10.86 0.30 -9.40
N ALA A 194 10.20 1.44 -9.14
CA ALA A 194 8.94 1.84 -9.72
C ALA A 194 9.15 2.95 -10.77
N VAL A 195 8.48 2.83 -11.91
CA VAL A 195 8.37 3.91 -12.88
C VAL A 195 7.24 4.84 -12.44
N GLY A 196 7.53 6.11 -12.22
CA GLY A 196 6.54 7.11 -11.83
C GLY A 196 7.00 8.53 -12.11
N HIS A 197 6.09 9.49 -12.06
CA HIS A 197 6.37 10.90 -12.35
C HIS A 197 7.19 11.07 -13.64
N SER A 198 6.70 10.47 -14.73
CA SER A 198 7.48 10.20 -15.92
C SER A 198 6.76 10.63 -17.20
N ASP A 199 7.48 11.28 -18.11
CA ASP A 199 7.03 11.59 -19.48
C ASP A 199 7.60 10.59 -20.50
N ALA A 200 8.02 9.39 -20.02
CA ALA A 200 8.62 8.35 -20.83
C ALA A 200 7.70 7.85 -21.96
N THR A 201 8.34 7.43 -23.04
CA THR A 201 7.68 6.64 -24.08
C THR A 201 7.50 5.19 -23.63
N ASP A 202 6.67 4.44 -24.34
CA ASP A 202 6.48 2.99 -24.12
C ASP A 202 7.82 2.22 -24.20
N ASP A 203 8.67 2.54 -25.18
CA ASP A 203 9.98 1.90 -25.34
C ASP A 203 10.92 2.19 -24.14
N GLN A 204 10.89 3.42 -23.60
CA GLN A 204 11.69 3.76 -22.41
C GLN A 204 11.22 3.04 -21.15
N VAL A 205 9.91 2.86 -20.97
CA VAL A 205 9.37 2.08 -19.84
C VAL A 205 9.75 0.60 -19.98
N ARG A 206 9.66 0.03 -21.18
CA ARG A 206 10.11 -1.36 -21.42
C ARG A 206 11.60 -1.52 -21.19
N ALA A 207 12.42 -0.55 -21.58
CA ALA A 207 13.84 -0.55 -21.27
C ALA A 207 14.11 -0.48 -19.74
N ALA A 208 13.29 0.26 -18.99
CA ALA A 208 13.34 0.24 -17.52
C ALA A 208 12.99 -1.15 -16.95
N ALA A 209 11.96 -1.82 -17.50
CA ALA A 209 11.62 -3.18 -17.11
C ALA A 209 12.72 -4.19 -17.49
N ASP A 210 13.42 -3.99 -18.63
CA ASP A 210 14.60 -4.78 -19.03
C ASP A 210 15.77 -4.57 -18.07
N ALA A 211 15.90 -3.35 -17.50
CA ALA A 211 16.90 -3.02 -16.47
C ALA A 211 16.50 -3.50 -15.06
N GLY A 212 15.28 -4.05 -14.90
CA GLY A 212 14.80 -4.68 -13.67
C GLY A 212 13.73 -3.91 -12.89
N ALA A 213 13.16 -2.81 -13.42
CA ALA A 213 12.00 -2.18 -12.82
C ALA A 213 10.78 -3.12 -12.86
N THR A 214 10.05 -3.23 -11.75
CA THR A 214 8.91 -4.15 -11.60
C THR A 214 7.62 -3.47 -11.16
N LEU A 215 7.68 -2.19 -10.82
CA LEU A 215 6.55 -1.45 -10.29
C LEU A 215 6.24 -0.22 -11.14
N VAL A 216 4.99 0.25 -11.05
CA VAL A 216 4.57 1.55 -11.56
C VAL A 216 3.81 2.27 -10.44
N THR A 217 4.26 3.47 -10.10
CA THR A 217 3.69 4.30 -9.04
C THR A 217 2.39 4.93 -9.54
N HIS A 218 1.31 4.90 -8.74
CA HIS A 218 0.00 5.54 -8.93
C HIS A 218 -0.39 5.78 -10.41
N LEU A 219 -0.56 4.69 -11.15
CA LEU A 219 -0.91 4.65 -12.57
C LEU A 219 -1.91 5.75 -12.97
N TYR A 220 -1.69 6.42 -14.10
CA TYR A 220 -2.38 7.58 -14.67
C TYR A 220 -1.95 8.93 -14.07
N ASN A 221 -1.52 9.00 -12.82
CA ASN A 221 -1.19 10.25 -12.14
C ASN A 221 0.26 10.65 -12.43
N ALA A 222 0.48 11.90 -12.83
CA ALA A 222 1.79 12.45 -13.17
C ALA A 222 2.59 11.59 -14.18
N GLN A 223 1.92 11.04 -15.20
CA GLN A 223 2.53 10.17 -16.22
C GLN A 223 2.18 10.67 -17.64
N SER A 224 2.97 10.21 -18.64
CA SER A 224 2.59 10.41 -20.05
C SER A 224 1.27 9.68 -20.33
N PRO A 225 0.26 10.37 -20.92
CA PRO A 225 -1.07 9.80 -21.10
C PRO A 225 -1.07 8.74 -22.19
N PHE A 226 -2.03 7.81 -22.11
CA PHE A 226 -2.24 6.81 -23.14
C PHE A 226 -2.77 7.46 -24.43
N HIS A 227 -2.06 7.23 -25.53
CA HIS A 227 -2.54 7.53 -26.86
C HIS A 227 -2.24 6.36 -27.80
N HIS A 228 -3.18 5.98 -28.67
CA HIS A 228 -3.09 4.76 -29.50
C HIS A 228 -1.85 4.68 -30.44
N ARG A 229 -1.15 5.78 -30.69
CA ARG A 229 0.13 5.84 -31.45
C ARG A 229 1.31 6.30 -30.60
N ALA A 230 1.09 6.61 -29.33
CA ALA A 230 2.11 6.94 -28.35
C ALA A 230 1.61 6.46 -26.98
N PRO A 231 1.71 5.15 -26.69
CA PRO A 231 1.09 4.55 -25.49
C PRO A 231 1.63 5.10 -24.16
N GLY A 232 2.86 5.56 -24.16
CA GLY A 232 3.52 6.17 -23.00
C GLY A 232 3.66 5.22 -21.82
N VAL A 233 3.81 5.79 -20.63
CA VAL A 233 3.92 5.02 -19.38
C VAL A 233 2.69 4.17 -19.17
N VAL A 234 1.48 4.75 -19.33
CA VAL A 234 0.22 4.05 -19.09
C VAL A 234 0.08 2.81 -19.99
N GLY A 235 0.39 2.95 -21.30
CA GLY A 235 0.27 1.83 -22.24
C GLY A 235 1.27 0.71 -21.92
N ALA A 236 2.52 1.04 -21.64
CA ALA A 236 3.54 0.07 -21.25
C ALA A 236 3.15 -0.65 -19.94
N ALA A 237 2.75 0.11 -18.91
CA ALA A 237 2.37 -0.41 -17.60
C ALA A 237 1.23 -1.44 -17.69
N LEU A 238 0.20 -1.13 -18.48
CA LEU A 238 -0.97 -2.00 -18.64
C LEU A 238 -0.66 -3.27 -19.44
N THR A 239 0.31 -3.22 -20.37
CA THR A 239 0.56 -4.31 -21.32
C THR A 239 1.83 -5.12 -21.05
N ASP A 240 2.76 -4.64 -20.22
CA ASP A 240 3.95 -5.40 -19.85
C ASP A 240 3.66 -6.25 -18.59
N PRO A 241 3.71 -7.60 -18.70
CA PRO A 241 3.35 -8.49 -17.59
C PRO A 241 4.34 -8.45 -16.42
N ARG A 242 5.50 -7.83 -16.58
CA ARG A 242 6.53 -7.70 -15.54
C ARG A 242 6.21 -6.58 -14.53
N LEU A 243 5.30 -5.66 -14.90
CA LEU A 243 5.02 -4.46 -14.13
C LEU A 243 3.75 -4.62 -13.29
N THR A 244 3.87 -4.49 -11.98
CA THR A 244 2.74 -4.32 -11.06
C THR A 244 2.43 -2.82 -10.94
N VAL A 245 1.15 -2.46 -11.03
CA VAL A 245 0.73 -1.07 -11.09
C VAL A 245 0.00 -0.64 -9.81
N GLY A 246 0.53 0.38 -9.13
CA GLY A 246 -0.18 1.06 -8.04
C GLY A 246 -1.33 1.90 -8.61
N VAL A 247 -2.48 1.90 -7.96
CA VAL A 247 -3.64 2.73 -8.36
C VAL A 247 -4.27 3.32 -7.12
N ILE A 248 -4.48 4.65 -7.12
CA ILE A 248 -5.25 5.36 -6.09
C ILE A 248 -6.72 5.32 -6.52
N VAL A 249 -7.60 4.77 -5.68
CA VAL A 249 -9.02 4.64 -5.97
C VAL A 249 -9.83 5.31 -4.85
N ASP A 250 -9.65 6.61 -4.71
CA ASP A 250 -10.26 7.46 -3.68
C ASP A 250 -11.50 8.24 -4.19
N GLY A 251 -11.95 7.95 -5.42
CA GLY A 251 -13.05 8.67 -6.06
C GLY A 251 -12.66 10.01 -6.69
N HIS A 252 -11.39 10.44 -6.56
CA HIS A 252 -10.90 11.73 -7.08
C HIS A 252 -9.77 11.58 -8.09
N HIS A 253 -8.78 10.72 -7.82
CA HIS A 253 -7.58 10.57 -8.65
C HIS A 253 -7.86 9.85 -9.97
N VAL A 254 -8.73 8.85 -9.98
CA VAL A 254 -8.97 7.99 -11.15
C VAL A 254 -10.45 7.73 -11.32
N GLU A 255 -10.96 8.11 -12.51
CA GLU A 255 -12.35 7.84 -12.90
C GLU A 255 -12.65 6.33 -12.92
N PRO A 256 -13.88 5.90 -12.54
CA PRO A 256 -14.28 4.49 -12.51
C PRO A 256 -14.02 3.72 -13.81
N ALA A 257 -14.13 4.39 -14.97
CA ALA A 257 -13.83 3.77 -16.26
C ALA A 257 -12.34 3.42 -16.42
N ALA A 258 -11.43 4.26 -15.90
CA ALA A 258 -10.00 4.03 -15.95
C ALA A 258 -9.58 2.97 -14.90
N VAL A 259 -10.24 2.94 -13.74
CA VAL A 259 -10.07 1.84 -12.76
C VAL A 259 -10.41 0.49 -13.38
N ARG A 260 -11.58 0.37 -14.04
CA ARG A 260 -11.96 -0.86 -14.76
C ARG A 260 -10.96 -1.25 -15.85
N LEU A 261 -10.45 -0.26 -16.59
CA LEU A 261 -9.45 -0.51 -17.63
C LEU A 261 -8.14 -1.07 -17.02
N ALA A 262 -7.69 -0.51 -15.89
CA ALA A 262 -6.49 -0.99 -15.21
C ALA A 262 -6.66 -2.45 -14.76
N PHE A 263 -7.76 -2.78 -14.09
CA PHE A 263 -8.02 -4.15 -13.64
C PHE A 263 -8.19 -5.13 -14.79
N ALA A 264 -8.81 -4.73 -15.90
CA ALA A 264 -8.99 -5.60 -17.07
C ALA A 264 -7.67 -5.85 -17.82
N ALA A 265 -6.83 -4.81 -18.01
CA ALA A 265 -5.61 -4.91 -18.81
C ALA A 265 -4.41 -5.44 -17.97
N ALA A 266 -4.35 -5.11 -16.70
CA ALA A 266 -3.32 -5.57 -15.77
C ALA A 266 -3.88 -6.58 -14.75
N ALA A 267 -4.71 -7.52 -15.18
CA ALA A 267 -5.37 -8.51 -14.31
C ALA A 267 -4.35 -9.22 -13.39
N GLY A 268 -4.64 -9.20 -12.08
CA GLY A 268 -3.78 -9.77 -11.04
C GLY A 268 -2.50 -8.98 -10.75
N ARG A 269 -2.29 -7.83 -11.41
CA ARG A 269 -1.11 -6.95 -11.25
C ARG A 269 -1.46 -5.54 -10.78
N VAL A 270 -2.73 -5.29 -10.44
CA VAL A 270 -3.15 -4.02 -9.83
C VAL A 270 -2.93 -4.11 -8.33
N MET A 271 -2.29 -3.11 -7.76
CA MET A 271 -2.06 -2.89 -6.34
C MET A 271 -2.80 -1.61 -5.93
N LEU A 272 -3.76 -1.70 -5.02
CA LEU A 272 -4.36 -0.51 -4.42
C LEU A 272 -3.34 0.15 -3.48
N VAL A 273 -3.21 1.45 -3.59
CA VAL A 273 -2.39 2.29 -2.71
C VAL A 273 -3.20 3.52 -2.31
N THR A 274 -2.96 4.05 -1.11
CA THR A 274 -3.64 5.28 -0.72
C THR A 274 -2.95 6.51 -1.29
N ASP A 275 -1.62 6.54 -1.27
CA ASP A 275 -0.84 7.77 -1.42
C ASP A 275 -1.30 8.86 -0.43
N ALA A 276 -1.76 8.41 0.75
CA ALA A 276 -2.35 9.30 1.73
C ALA A 276 -1.29 10.20 2.37
N VAL A 277 -1.74 11.38 2.78
CA VAL A 277 -0.94 12.40 3.45
C VAL A 277 -1.41 12.61 4.89
N ALA A 278 -0.79 13.51 5.63
CA ALA A 278 -1.12 13.84 7.03
C ALA A 278 -2.62 14.13 7.29
N ALA A 279 -3.38 14.44 6.25
CA ALA A 279 -4.82 14.70 6.34
C ALA A 279 -5.69 13.44 6.54
N LEU A 280 -5.17 12.24 6.24
CA LEU A 280 -5.93 11.00 6.44
C LEU A 280 -6.40 10.89 7.89
N GLY A 281 -7.73 10.68 8.06
CA GLY A 281 -8.36 10.56 9.38
C GLY A 281 -8.54 11.87 10.14
N MET A 282 -8.33 13.01 9.47
CA MET A 282 -8.43 14.34 10.05
C MET A 282 -9.61 15.14 9.45
N PRO A 283 -10.15 16.15 10.17
CA PRO A 283 -11.17 17.04 9.61
C PRO A 283 -10.57 17.94 8.50
N PRO A 284 -11.43 18.60 7.68
CA PRO A 284 -10.96 19.63 6.75
C PRO A 284 -10.09 20.68 7.44
N GLY A 285 -9.02 21.11 6.79
CA GLY A 285 -8.02 22.00 7.37
C GLY A 285 -6.78 22.19 6.50
N VAL A 286 -5.71 22.68 7.11
CA VAL A 286 -4.41 22.84 6.46
C VAL A 286 -3.44 21.82 7.06
N TYR A 287 -2.80 21.05 6.21
CA TYR A 287 -1.83 20.01 6.56
C TYR A 287 -0.53 20.21 5.80
N GLU A 288 0.45 19.38 6.04
CA GLU A 288 1.76 19.47 5.38
C GLU A 288 2.09 18.19 4.60
N LEU A 289 2.87 18.36 3.52
CA LEU A 289 3.50 17.29 2.75
C LEU A 289 4.88 17.76 2.31
N GLY A 290 5.94 17.17 2.87
CA GLY A 290 7.33 17.52 2.56
C GLY A 290 7.63 19.02 2.76
N GLY A 291 7.01 19.64 3.78
CA GLY A 291 7.15 21.05 4.14
C GLY A 291 6.36 22.03 3.25
N ASP A 292 5.46 21.54 2.38
CA ASP A 292 4.49 22.37 1.64
C ASP A 292 3.09 22.24 2.26
N GLN A 293 2.35 23.36 2.33
CA GLN A 293 0.98 23.35 2.85
C GLN A 293 0.00 22.77 1.83
N LEU A 294 -0.91 21.95 2.33
CA LEU A 294 -2.04 21.37 1.61
C LEU A 294 -3.34 21.87 2.23
N GLU A 295 -4.28 22.29 1.40
CA GLU A 295 -5.65 22.60 1.83
C GLU A 295 -6.54 21.40 1.61
N VAL A 296 -7.25 20.97 2.65
CA VAL A 296 -8.24 19.89 2.61
C VAL A 296 -9.62 20.47 2.84
N ILE A 297 -10.50 20.29 1.87
CA ILE A 297 -11.89 20.71 1.89
C ILE A 297 -12.77 19.47 1.82
N ALA A 298 -13.85 19.41 2.59
CA ALA A 298 -14.75 18.26 2.59
C ALA A 298 -15.22 17.88 1.18
N GLY A 299 -15.04 16.63 0.78
CA GLY A 299 -15.41 16.10 -0.54
C GLY A 299 -14.46 16.51 -1.67
N SER A 300 -13.25 16.95 -1.36
CA SER A 300 -12.18 17.26 -2.31
C SER A 300 -10.89 16.59 -1.84
N PRO A 301 -10.03 16.12 -2.75
CA PRO A 301 -8.71 15.63 -2.36
C PRO A 301 -7.85 16.76 -1.81
N PRO A 302 -6.76 16.47 -1.09
CA PRO A 302 -5.77 17.46 -0.65
C PRO A 302 -5.20 18.25 -1.85
N LEU A 303 -5.19 19.57 -1.75
CA LEU A 303 -4.75 20.47 -2.82
C LEU A 303 -3.60 21.37 -2.38
N ARG A 304 -2.63 21.57 -3.24
CA ARG A 304 -1.67 22.67 -3.13
C ARG A 304 -2.32 24.00 -3.49
N ALA A 305 -1.68 25.11 -3.12
CA ALA A 305 -2.18 26.47 -3.41
C ALA A 305 -2.39 26.76 -4.91
N ASP A 306 -1.72 26.03 -5.80
CA ASP A 306 -1.89 26.13 -7.27
C ASP A 306 -3.00 25.22 -7.81
N GLY A 307 -3.73 24.50 -6.95
CA GLY A 307 -4.80 23.57 -7.30
C GLY A 307 -4.31 22.18 -7.73
N THR A 308 -3.02 21.90 -7.61
CA THR A 308 -2.48 20.54 -7.86
C THR A 308 -2.94 19.60 -6.77
N ILE A 309 -3.50 18.44 -7.14
CA ILE A 309 -3.78 17.36 -6.19
C ILE A 309 -2.44 16.84 -5.63
N ALA A 310 -2.39 16.63 -4.31
CA ALA A 310 -1.18 16.21 -3.62
C ALA A 310 -1.50 15.14 -2.58
N GLY A 311 -1.52 13.89 -3.03
CA GLY A 311 -1.91 12.73 -2.25
C GLY A 311 -3.40 12.66 -1.93
N ALA A 312 -3.80 11.73 -1.09
CA ALA A 312 -5.17 11.46 -0.70
C ALA A 312 -5.38 11.61 0.82
N ASP A 313 -6.65 11.61 1.24
CA ASP A 313 -7.05 11.63 2.66
C ASP A 313 -8.01 10.48 3.01
N GLU A 314 -8.19 9.54 2.08
CA GLU A 314 -9.02 8.35 2.25
C GLU A 314 -8.18 7.11 2.61
N PRO A 315 -8.62 6.28 3.58
CA PRO A 315 -7.92 5.06 3.95
C PRO A 315 -8.12 3.92 2.95
N LEU A 316 -7.27 2.89 3.03
CA LEU A 316 -7.23 1.79 2.04
C LEU A 316 -8.53 0.96 2.01
N ASP A 317 -9.23 0.80 3.13
CA ASP A 317 -10.54 0.12 3.17
C ASP A 317 -11.65 0.92 2.45
N ALA A 318 -11.57 2.27 2.43
CA ALA A 318 -12.42 3.09 1.59
C ALA A 318 -12.07 2.93 0.10
N ASN A 319 -10.79 2.94 -0.25
CA ASN A 319 -10.34 2.71 -1.63
C ASN A 319 -10.80 1.35 -2.16
N LEU A 320 -10.82 0.32 -1.29
CA LEU A 320 -11.37 -0.98 -1.61
C LEU A 320 -12.88 -0.90 -1.93
N GLY A 321 -13.64 -0.13 -1.14
CA GLY A 321 -15.06 0.16 -1.40
C GLY A 321 -15.27 0.86 -2.74
N HIS A 322 -14.52 1.93 -3.01
CA HIS A 322 -14.56 2.64 -4.29
C HIS A 322 -14.20 1.76 -5.50
N ALA A 323 -13.28 0.80 -5.34
CA ALA A 323 -12.94 -0.16 -6.39
C ALA A 323 -14.15 -1.06 -6.71
N VAL A 324 -14.84 -1.59 -5.69
CA VAL A 324 -16.03 -2.42 -5.87
C VAL A 324 -17.18 -1.59 -6.47
N ASP A 325 -17.41 -0.37 -6.01
CA ASP A 325 -18.40 0.56 -6.58
C ASP A 325 -18.08 0.94 -8.03
N SER A 326 -16.82 0.94 -8.40
CA SER A 326 -16.37 1.10 -9.80
C SER A 326 -16.66 -0.13 -10.67
N GLY A 327 -17.15 -1.24 -10.09
CA GLY A 327 -17.51 -2.48 -10.79
C GLY A 327 -16.39 -3.53 -10.81
N ILE A 328 -15.40 -3.43 -9.92
CA ILE A 328 -14.39 -4.46 -9.73
C ILE A 328 -14.97 -5.56 -8.85
N ALA A 329 -14.70 -6.83 -9.18
CA ALA A 329 -15.12 -7.95 -8.35
C ALA A 329 -14.47 -7.86 -6.97
N LEU A 330 -15.24 -8.16 -5.91
CA LEU A 330 -14.78 -8.08 -4.52
C LEU A 330 -13.45 -8.81 -4.29
N VAL A 331 -13.32 -10.01 -4.86
CA VAL A 331 -12.10 -10.83 -4.73
C VAL A 331 -10.88 -10.14 -5.35
N ASP A 332 -11.05 -9.54 -6.53
CA ASP A 332 -9.97 -8.82 -7.21
C ASP A 332 -9.58 -7.54 -6.44
N ALA A 333 -10.57 -6.83 -5.88
CA ALA A 333 -10.33 -5.63 -5.07
C ALA A 333 -9.58 -5.97 -3.77
N ILE A 334 -10.00 -7.02 -3.03
CA ILE A 334 -9.30 -7.49 -1.83
C ILE A 334 -7.88 -7.98 -2.19
N ARG A 335 -7.74 -8.76 -3.27
CA ARG A 335 -6.42 -9.20 -3.74
C ARG A 335 -5.50 -8.03 -4.05
N ALA A 336 -6.01 -6.96 -4.66
CA ALA A 336 -5.26 -5.76 -4.98
C ALA A 336 -4.81 -4.97 -3.72
N ALA A 337 -5.49 -5.14 -2.58
CA ALA A 337 -5.13 -4.53 -1.29
C ALA A 337 -4.37 -5.49 -0.33
N THR A 338 -4.11 -6.73 -0.74
CA THR A 338 -3.52 -7.76 0.14
C THR A 338 -2.40 -8.54 -0.56
N ARG A 339 -2.73 -9.53 -1.38
CA ARG A 339 -1.77 -10.43 -2.02
C ARG A 339 -0.91 -9.74 -3.07
N THR A 340 -1.50 -8.88 -3.90
CA THR A 340 -0.74 -8.20 -4.96
C THR A 340 0.37 -7.30 -4.40
N PRO A 341 0.13 -6.40 -3.42
CA PRO A 341 1.22 -5.64 -2.80
C PRO A 341 2.22 -6.55 -2.07
N ALA A 342 1.77 -7.63 -1.40
CA ALA A 342 2.68 -8.58 -0.76
C ALA A 342 3.64 -9.21 -1.78
N ASP A 343 3.13 -9.75 -2.89
CA ASP A 343 3.93 -10.37 -3.94
C ASP A 343 4.88 -9.35 -4.60
N ALA A 344 4.39 -8.14 -4.88
CA ALA A 344 5.16 -7.06 -5.47
C ALA A 344 6.33 -6.61 -4.58
N LEU A 345 6.15 -6.65 -3.26
CA LEU A 345 7.18 -6.32 -2.27
C LEU A 345 7.99 -7.53 -1.81
N GLY A 346 7.67 -8.74 -2.29
CA GLY A 346 8.36 -9.99 -1.90
C GLY A 346 8.06 -10.48 -0.50
N LEU A 347 6.90 -10.10 0.05
CA LEU A 347 6.43 -10.52 1.37
C LEU A 347 5.72 -11.87 1.24
N THR A 348 6.44 -12.95 1.54
CA THR A 348 5.95 -14.31 1.26
C THR A 348 4.94 -14.84 2.27
N ASP A 349 4.84 -14.21 3.45
CA ASP A 349 3.99 -14.64 4.55
C ASP A 349 2.90 -13.64 4.95
N LEU A 350 2.69 -12.55 4.17
CA LEU A 350 1.64 -11.56 4.35
C LEU A 350 0.63 -11.58 3.19
N GLY A 351 -0.54 -11.00 3.43
CA GLY A 351 -1.55 -10.76 2.39
C GLY A 351 -2.23 -12.02 1.85
N ARG A 352 -2.21 -13.15 2.59
CA ARG A 352 -2.75 -14.44 2.16
C ARG A 352 -3.26 -15.26 3.33
N LEU A 353 -4.26 -16.15 3.08
CA LEU A 353 -4.81 -17.09 4.05
C LEU A 353 -4.40 -18.51 3.66
N GLU A 354 -3.14 -18.85 3.83
CA GLU A 354 -2.60 -20.16 3.48
C GLU A 354 -1.66 -20.68 4.60
N PRO A 355 -1.48 -22.01 4.72
CA PRO A 355 -0.60 -22.57 5.74
C PRO A 355 0.80 -21.97 5.70
N GLY A 356 1.28 -21.55 6.88
CA GLY A 356 2.57 -20.88 7.06
C GLY A 356 2.53 -19.36 6.99
N ALA A 357 1.48 -18.76 6.43
CA ALA A 357 1.29 -17.31 6.45
C ALA A 357 1.03 -16.80 7.87
N ARG A 358 1.33 -15.52 8.11
CA ARG A 358 0.95 -14.87 9.37
C ARG A 358 -0.57 -14.72 9.45
N ALA A 359 -1.09 -14.89 10.66
CA ALA A 359 -2.50 -14.67 10.94
C ALA A 359 -2.80 -13.17 11.15
N ASP A 360 -2.36 -12.33 10.19
CA ASP A 360 -2.70 -10.93 10.12
C ASP A 360 -3.99 -10.81 9.27
N LEU A 361 -5.09 -10.42 9.90
CA LEU A 361 -6.45 -10.56 9.36
C LEU A 361 -7.23 -9.26 9.53
N VAL A 362 -8.25 -9.09 8.67
CA VAL A 362 -9.28 -8.07 8.84
C VAL A 362 -10.66 -8.68 8.65
N LEU A 363 -11.59 -8.29 9.50
CA LEU A 363 -13.03 -8.47 9.26
C LEU A 363 -13.57 -7.15 8.69
N LEU A 364 -14.06 -7.19 7.47
CA LEU A 364 -14.71 -6.07 6.80
C LEU A 364 -16.23 -6.17 6.96
N GLY A 365 -16.90 -5.05 7.18
CA GLY A 365 -18.35 -4.96 7.11
C GLY A 365 -18.87 -5.07 5.67
N ASP A 366 -20.21 -5.04 5.49
CA ASP A 366 -20.82 -5.02 4.15
C ASP A 366 -20.52 -3.74 3.37
N ASP A 367 -20.16 -2.66 4.07
CA ASP A 367 -19.66 -1.41 3.52
C ASP A 367 -18.15 -1.43 3.22
N LEU A 368 -17.52 -2.58 3.37
CA LEU A 368 -16.09 -2.85 3.20
C LEU A 368 -15.17 -2.07 4.15
N ARG A 369 -15.72 -1.43 5.19
CA ARG A 369 -14.92 -0.80 6.25
C ARG A 369 -14.47 -1.83 7.27
N ALA A 370 -13.27 -1.64 7.81
CA ALA A 370 -12.73 -2.51 8.85
C ALA A 370 -13.62 -2.51 10.10
N ARG A 371 -13.87 -3.70 10.65
CA ARG A 371 -14.61 -3.92 11.90
C ARG A 371 -13.71 -4.51 12.98
N VAL A 372 -12.84 -5.43 12.61
CA VAL A 372 -11.87 -6.05 13.52
C VAL A 372 -10.57 -6.24 12.78
N THR A 373 -9.46 -6.00 13.46
CA THR A 373 -8.10 -6.24 12.93
C THR A 373 -7.35 -7.14 13.89
N TRP A 374 -6.69 -8.16 13.34
CA TRP A 374 -5.82 -9.07 14.07
C TRP A 374 -4.39 -9.01 13.52
N LEU A 375 -3.42 -9.09 14.41
CA LEU A 375 -2.01 -9.27 14.09
C LEU A 375 -1.50 -10.56 14.74
N GLY A 376 -0.99 -11.48 13.94
CA GLY A 376 -0.53 -12.78 14.42
C GLY A 376 -1.58 -13.52 15.23
N GLY A 377 -2.86 -13.48 14.83
CA GLY A 377 -3.98 -14.09 15.53
C GLY A 377 -4.46 -13.33 16.78
N ALA A 378 -3.76 -12.30 17.23
CA ALA A 378 -4.22 -11.46 18.33
C ALA A 378 -5.11 -10.32 17.84
N ARG A 379 -6.30 -10.16 18.44
CA ARG A 379 -7.18 -9.02 18.15
C ARG A 379 -6.54 -7.74 18.70
N VAL A 380 -6.19 -6.82 17.82
CA VAL A 380 -5.50 -5.57 18.17
C VAL A 380 -6.38 -4.34 18.05
N TRP A 381 -7.45 -4.44 17.26
CA TRP A 381 -8.44 -3.37 17.14
C TRP A 381 -9.83 -3.94 16.82
N SER A 382 -10.88 -3.29 17.31
CA SER A 382 -12.27 -3.55 16.92
C SER A 382 -13.10 -2.28 16.99
N ASP A 383 -14.06 -2.16 16.06
CA ASP A 383 -15.10 -1.13 16.10
C ASP A 383 -16.07 -1.43 17.27
N ASP A 384 -16.45 -0.40 18.05
CA ASP A 384 -17.37 -0.48 19.17
C ASP A 384 -18.80 -0.95 18.77
N THR A 385 -19.10 -0.97 17.45
CA THR A 385 -20.41 -1.42 16.94
C THR A 385 -20.59 -2.93 16.90
N ILE A 386 -19.51 -3.71 17.07
CA ILE A 386 -19.61 -5.15 17.15
C ILE A 386 -20.12 -5.54 18.54
N HIS A 387 -21.42 -5.84 18.63
CA HIS A 387 -22.00 -6.49 19.81
C HIS A 387 -21.51 -7.94 19.83
N GLU A 388 -20.63 -8.26 20.76
CA GLU A 388 -20.31 -9.65 21.09
C GLU A 388 -21.63 -10.34 21.48
N GLY A 389 -22.03 -11.36 20.73
CA GLY A 389 -23.15 -12.22 21.14
C GLY A 389 -22.84 -12.85 22.51
N PRO A 390 -23.85 -13.24 23.29
CA PRO A 390 -23.70 -13.73 24.67
C PRO A 390 -22.81 -14.99 24.82
N ASP A 391 -22.39 -15.63 23.72
CA ASP A 391 -21.51 -16.79 23.70
C ASP A 391 -20.09 -16.51 23.14
N ALA A 392 -19.83 -15.29 22.69
CA ALA A 392 -18.48 -14.89 22.26
C ALA A 392 -17.62 -14.49 23.47
N THR A 393 -17.37 -15.42 24.38
CA THR A 393 -16.21 -15.34 25.27
C THR A 393 -14.94 -15.58 24.45
N VAL A 394 -14.67 -14.69 23.49
CA VAL A 394 -13.30 -14.47 23.04
C VAL A 394 -12.64 -13.75 24.20
N ALA A 395 -11.91 -14.52 25.00
CA ALA A 395 -11.08 -13.98 26.06
C ALA A 395 -10.32 -12.77 25.50
N SER A 396 -10.43 -11.65 26.16
CA SER A 396 -9.68 -10.43 25.85
C SER A 396 -8.22 -10.80 25.59
N GLY A 397 -7.86 -10.91 24.31
CA GLY A 397 -6.45 -11.04 23.97
C GLY A 397 -6.03 -11.90 22.81
N GLN A 398 -6.62 -13.04 22.48
CA GLN A 398 -6.06 -13.92 21.41
C GLN A 398 -7.17 -14.70 20.69
N LEU A 399 -7.10 -14.78 19.35
CA LEU A 399 -7.71 -15.83 18.55
C LEU A 399 -6.98 -17.17 18.75
#